data_159d2e2e0acda9026f3ab4cf61eece29
#
_entry.id   159d2e2e0acda9026f3ab4cf61eece29
#
_cell.length_a   1.000
_cell.length_b   1.000
_cell.length_c   1.000
_cell.angle_alpha   90.00
_cell.angle_beta   90.00
_cell.angle_gamma   90.00
#
_symmetry.space_group_name_H-M   'P 1'
#
loop_
_entity.id
_entity.type
_entity.pdbx_description
1 polymer ?
#
loop_
_entity_poly.entity_id
_entity_poly.type
_entity_poly.pdbx_seq_one_letter_code
_entity_poly.pdbx_strand_id
1 'polypeptide(L)'
;TNTLRSGSARDANASAFLYDISNKKNTFNYYGGLKGSWNSDINSKIGINTFASIQKTSGKHRYGTMLDYVDKNYDVDDLGYTGPTNYYAIYNNYSYRYLQPKGNINNFSVYVNVNYKRRIIPDIFYRYVPE
;
A
#
# COMPACT_ATOMS: atom_id res chain seq x y z
N THR A 1 18.13 0.30 -5.01
CA THR A 1 18.71 -1.00 -5.41
C THR A 1 18.89 -1.02 -6.90
N ASN A 2 20.08 -1.42 -7.33
CA ASN A 2 20.46 -1.52 -8.75
C ASN A 2 20.80 -2.95 -9.08
N THR A 3 20.37 -3.42 -10.23
CA THR A 3 20.85 -4.66 -10.82
C THR A 3 21.49 -4.32 -12.16
N LEU A 4 22.80 -4.44 -12.23
CA LEU A 4 23.60 -4.29 -13.45
C LEU A 4 23.97 -5.68 -13.94
N ARG A 5 23.71 -5.97 -15.20
CA ARG A 5 24.01 -7.25 -15.82
C ARG A 5 24.93 -7.04 -17.03
N SER A 6 25.93 -7.90 -17.19
CA SER A 6 26.77 -7.88 -18.39
C SER A 6 26.11 -8.71 -19.50
N GLY A 7 26.18 -8.22 -20.75
CA GLY A 7 25.61 -8.87 -21.93
C GLY A 7 24.28 -8.30 -22.38
N SER A 8 23.42 -9.13 -22.96
CA SER A 8 22.10 -8.73 -23.50
C SER A 8 20.99 -8.64 -22.45
N ALA A 9 21.29 -8.87 -21.17
CA ALA A 9 20.33 -8.78 -20.10
C ALA A 9 20.05 -7.30 -19.74
N ARG A 10 18.79 -6.98 -19.42
CA ARG A 10 18.39 -5.61 -19.03
C ARG A 10 18.96 -5.21 -17.67
N ASP A 11 19.32 -3.94 -17.55
CA ASP A 11 19.63 -3.33 -16.26
C ASP A 11 18.35 -2.81 -15.61
N ALA A 12 18.26 -2.94 -14.31
CA ALA A 12 17.13 -2.47 -13.54
C ALA A 12 17.55 -1.62 -12.35
N ASN A 13 16.83 -0.55 -12.10
CA ASN A 13 17.00 0.30 -10.93
C ASN A 13 15.67 0.50 -10.24
N ALA A 14 15.65 0.36 -8.92
CA ALA A 14 14.49 0.73 -8.11
C ALA A 14 14.93 1.62 -6.95
N SER A 15 14.21 2.72 -6.78
CA SER A 15 14.43 3.70 -5.71
C SER A 15 13.13 3.94 -4.95
N ALA A 16 13.25 4.20 -3.64
CA ALA A 16 12.10 4.48 -2.80
C ALA A 16 12.41 5.58 -1.80
N PHE A 17 11.43 6.46 -1.59
CA PHE A 17 11.34 7.37 -0.46
C PHE A 17 10.14 6.96 0.38
N LEU A 18 10.36 6.68 1.67
CA LEU A 18 9.32 6.25 2.60
C LEU A 18 9.30 7.19 3.80
N TYR A 19 8.11 7.43 4.35
CA TYR A 19 7.95 8.16 5.60
C TYR A 19 6.97 7.46 6.52
N ASP A 20 7.22 7.57 7.82
CA ASP A 20 6.35 7.08 8.89
C ASP A 20 6.45 8.07 10.06
N ILE A 21 5.36 8.80 10.30
CA ILE A 21 5.33 9.91 11.24
C ILE A 21 4.13 9.74 12.17
N SER A 22 4.38 9.73 13.47
CA SER A 22 3.34 9.79 14.47
C SER A 22 3.25 11.19 15.10
N ASN A 23 2.04 11.61 15.44
CA ASN A 23 1.87 12.85 16.19
C ASN A 23 2.43 12.69 17.62
N LYS A 24 2.72 13.81 18.31
CA LYS A 24 3.33 13.82 19.65
C LYS A 24 2.56 12.99 20.70
N LYS A 25 1.27 12.79 20.53
CA LYS A 25 0.41 12.00 21.45
C LYS A 25 0.26 10.54 20.99
N ASN A 26 0.90 10.13 19.90
CA ASN A 26 0.74 8.81 19.27
C ASN A 26 -0.73 8.42 19.03
N THR A 27 -1.58 9.40 18.74
CA THR A 27 -3.00 9.19 18.45
C THR A 27 -3.26 9.04 16.96
N PHE A 28 -2.41 9.63 16.14
CA PHE A 28 -2.45 9.51 14.69
C PHE A 28 -1.07 9.14 14.15
N ASN A 29 -1.08 8.26 13.17
CA ASN A 29 0.08 7.88 12.38
C ASN A 29 -0.19 8.21 10.91
N TYR A 30 0.83 8.73 10.25
CA TYR A 30 0.87 9.08 8.83
C TYR A 30 2.03 8.32 8.22
N TYR A 31 1.77 7.44 7.28
CA TYR A 31 2.84 6.76 6.57
C TYR A 31 2.56 6.72 5.07
N GLY A 32 3.62 6.64 4.31
CA GLY A 32 3.50 6.56 2.87
C GLY A 32 4.83 6.52 2.18
N GLY A 33 4.79 6.59 0.87
CA GLY A 33 6.01 6.55 0.08
C GLY A 33 5.79 6.76 -1.40
N LEU A 34 6.90 7.05 -2.05
CA LEU A 34 7.05 7.12 -3.49
C LEU A 34 8.14 6.12 -3.87
N LYS A 35 7.82 5.21 -4.77
CA LYS A 35 8.75 4.23 -5.32
C LYS A 35 8.81 4.40 -6.83
N GLY A 36 10.01 4.37 -7.38
CA GLY A 36 10.25 4.44 -8.81
C GLY A 36 10.98 3.20 -9.28
N SER A 37 10.63 2.69 -10.45
CA SER A 37 11.38 1.67 -11.17
C SER A 37 11.81 2.20 -12.53
N TRP A 38 13.02 1.86 -12.93
CA TRP A 38 13.55 2.14 -14.25
C TRP A 38 14.21 0.87 -14.79
N ASN A 39 13.83 0.49 -16.00
CA ASN A 39 14.38 -0.67 -16.69
C ASN A 39 14.95 -0.24 -18.04
N SER A 40 16.19 -0.64 -18.34
CA SER A 40 16.86 -0.37 -19.61
C SER A 40 16.54 -1.46 -20.63
N ASP A 41 15.30 -1.56 -21.05
CA ASP A 41 14.91 -2.39 -22.20
C ASP A 41 14.87 -1.55 -23.48
N ILE A 42 14.65 -2.19 -24.64
CA ILE A 42 14.53 -1.55 -25.98
C ILE A 42 13.59 -0.32 -25.95
N ASN A 43 12.63 -0.31 -25.03
CA ASN A 43 11.76 0.84 -24.71
C ASN A 43 11.93 1.20 -23.23
N SER A 44 13.03 1.84 -22.87
CA SER A 44 13.27 2.29 -21.47
C SER A 44 11.97 2.79 -20.79
N LYS A 45 11.52 2.10 -19.74
CA LYS A 45 10.27 2.42 -19.05
C LYS A 45 10.55 2.89 -17.65
N ILE A 46 9.89 3.97 -17.27
CA ILE A 46 9.82 4.44 -15.89
C ILE A 46 8.44 4.13 -15.36
N GLY A 47 8.38 3.51 -14.20
CA GLY A 47 7.15 3.22 -13.49
C GLY A 47 7.16 3.78 -12.09
N ILE A 48 5.98 4.09 -11.56
CA ILE A 48 5.79 4.71 -10.25
C ILE A 48 4.78 3.89 -9.43
N ASN A 49 5.12 3.71 -8.15
CA ASN A 49 4.18 3.29 -7.11
C ASN A 49 4.19 4.34 -6.02
N THR A 50 3.02 4.83 -5.64
CA THR A 50 2.89 5.77 -4.53
C THR A 50 1.72 5.39 -3.63
N PHE A 51 1.90 5.55 -2.33
CA PHE A 51 0.86 5.29 -1.36
C PHE A 51 0.92 6.30 -0.22
N ALA A 52 -0.22 6.57 0.38
CA ALA A 52 -0.35 7.44 1.54
C ALA A 52 -1.43 6.91 2.47
N SER A 53 -1.19 6.97 3.76
CA SER A 53 -2.11 6.49 4.78
C SER A 53 -2.17 7.44 5.97
N ILE A 54 -3.38 7.56 6.52
CA ILE A 54 -3.63 8.18 7.81
C ILE A 54 -4.38 7.19 8.69
N GLN A 55 -3.91 7.01 9.92
CA GLN A 55 -4.52 6.08 10.87
C GLN A 55 -4.67 6.71 12.25
N LYS A 56 -5.84 6.59 12.84
CA LYS A 56 -6.04 6.80 14.27
C LYS A 56 -5.69 5.53 15.03
N THR A 57 -4.63 5.58 15.83
CA THR A 57 -3.99 4.41 16.45
C THR A 57 -4.40 4.18 17.90
N SER A 58 -5.04 5.17 18.56
CA SER A 58 -5.39 5.12 19.97
C SER A 58 -6.88 5.32 20.24
N GLY A 59 -7.30 4.95 21.46
CA GLY A 59 -8.67 5.03 21.92
C GLY A 59 -9.51 3.80 21.55
N LYS A 60 -10.79 3.83 21.93
CA LYS A 60 -11.74 2.75 21.66
C LYS A 60 -12.12 2.67 20.18
N HIS A 61 -12.24 3.81 19.53
CA HIS A 61 -12.52 3.93 18.08
C HIS A 61 -11.22 4.18 17.35
N ARG A 62 -10.84 3.27 16.48
CA ARG A 62 -9.67 3.37 15.61
C ARG A 62 -10.12 3.24 14.16
N TYR A 63 -9.56 4.05 13.29
CA TYR A 63 -9.90 4.03 11.88
C TYR A 63 -8.70 4.51 11.07
N GLY A 64 -8.70 4.14 9.81
CA GLY A 64 -7.66 4.56 8.89
C GLY A 64 -8.11 4.47 7.44
N THR A 65 -7.42 5.23 6.62
CA THR A 65 -7.56 5.20 5.17
C THR A 65 -6.17 5.13 4.57
N MET A 66 -6.02 4.29 3.55
CA MET A 66 -4.82 4.21 2.72
C MET A 66 -5.22 4.34 1.26
N LEU A 67 -4.52 5.19 0.54
CA LEU A 67 -4.56 5.32 -0.91
C LEU A 67 -3.33 4.63 -1.48
N ASP A 68 -3.50 3.86 -2.53
CA ASP A 68 -2.42 3.17 -3.24
C ASP A 68 -2.60 3.33 -4.74
N TYR A 69 -1.53 3.73 -5.42
CA TYR A 69 -1.48 3.90 -6.86
C TYR A 69 -0.25 3.20 -7.42
N VAL A 70 -0.46 2.34 -8.39
CA VAL A 70 0.62 1.64 -9.10
C VAL A 70 0.46 1.83 -10.60
N ASP A 71 1.45 2.48 -11.20
CA ASP A 71 1.49 2.66 -12.66
C ASP A 71 1.64 1.33 -13.39
N LYS A 72 1.17 1.28 -14.63
CA LYS A 72 1.29 0.11 -15.51
C LYS A 72 2.73 -0.27 -15.86
N ASN A 73 3.63 0.71 -15.83
CA ASN A 73 5.05 0.51 -16.14
C ASN A 73 5.90 0.21 -14.90
N TYR A 74 5.30 0.23 -13.70
CA TYR A 74 6.03 -0.10 -12.49
C TYR A 74 6.44 -1.57 -12.51
N ASP A 75 7.73 -1.81 -12.51
CA ASP A 75 8.32 -3.14 -12.66
C ASP A 75 9.54 -3.26 -11.74
N VAL A 76 9.45 -4.14 -10.79
CA VAL A 76 10.50 -4.49 -9.83
C VAL A 76 10.77 -6.01 -9.81
N ASP A 77 10.34 -6.71 -10.84
CA ASP A 77 10.46 -8.18 -10.94
C ASP A 77 11.91 -8.63 -10.88
N ASP A 78 12.84 -7.85 -11.43
CA ASP A 78 14.28 -8.13 -11.34
C ASP A 78 14.84 -8.10 -9.91
N LEU A 79 14.09 -7.55 -8.96
CA LEU A 79 14.43 -7.55 -7.53
C LEU A 79 13.75 -8.72 -6.77
N GLY A 80 13.10 -9.62 -7.50
CA GLY A 80 12.43 -10.80 -6.93
C GLY A 80 11.05 -10.50 -6.30
N TYR A 81 10.45 -9.36 -6.60
CA TYR A 81 9.11 -9.02 -6.15
C TYR A 81 8.18 -8.85 -7.35
N THR A 82 7.21 -9.73 -7.45
CA THR A 82 6.14 -9.66 -8.46
C THR A 82 4.84 -9.25 -7.79
N GLY A 83 4.13 -8.29 -8.37
CA GLY A 83 2.86 -7.81 -7.84
C GLY A 83 1.98 -7.18 -8.92
N PRO A 84 0.69 -6.99 -8.63
CA PRO A 84 -0.21 -6.35 -9.57
C PRO A 84 0.22 -4.90 -9.82
N THR A 85 0.09 -4.47 -11.06
CA THR A 85 0.37 -3.11 -11.52
C THR A 85 -0.87 -2.50 -12.17
N ASN A 86 -0.81 -1.22 -12.59
CA ASN A 86 -1.87 -0.57 -13.35
C ASN A 86 -3.20 -0.47 -12.58
N TYR A 87 -3.15 -0.05 -11.32
CA TYR A 87 -4.34 0.14 -10.51
C TYR A 87 -4.22 1.32 -9.54
N TYR A 88 -5.35 1.75 -9.04
CA TYR A 88 -5.44 2.49 -7.80
C TYR A 88 -6.40 1.79 -6.84
N ALA A 89 -6.15 1.97 -5.54
CA ALA A 89 -6.97 1.37 -4.51
C ALA A 89 -7.15 2.32 -3.31
N ILE A 90 -8.27 2.17 -2.64
CA ILE A 90 -8.59 2.84 -1.39
C ILE A 90 -8.94 1.75 -0.38
N TYR A 91 -8.20 1.71 0.71
CA TYR A 91 -8.41 0.78 1.81
C TYR A 91 -8.88 1.57 3.02
N ASN A 92 -10.03 1.20 3.55
CA ASN A 92 -10.58 1.79 4.76
C ASN A 92 -10.73 0.72 5.82
N ASN A 93 -10.32 1.04 7.02
CA ASN A 93 -10.53 0.19 8.19
C ASN A 93 -11.17 0.98 9.31
N TYR A 94 -12.00 0.30 10.09
CA TYR A 94 -12.55 0.79 11.32
C TYR A 94 -12.52 -0.31 12.35
N SER A 95 -12.15 0.00 13.59
CA SER A 95 -12.29 -0.92 14.70
C SER A 95 -12.81 -0.21 15.95
N TYR A 96 -13.73 -0.88 16.61
CA TYR A 96 -14.15 -0.56 17.96
C TYR A 96 -13.59 -1.59 18.92
N ARG A 97 -12.94 -1.15 19.98
CA ARG A 97 -12.35 -2.03 21.00
C ARG A 97 -12.76 -1.59 22.39
N TYR A 98 -13.34 -2.52 23.12
CA TYR A 98 -13.64 -2.37 24.54
C TYR A 98 -12.86 -3.42 25.30
N LEU A 99 -11.86 -2.98 26.06
CA LEU A 99 -10.87 -3.86 26.71
C LEU A 99 -11.00 -3.88 28.24
N GLN A 100 -12.06 -3.30 28.78
CA GLN A 100 -12.29 -3.29 30.22
C GLN A 100 -13.31 -4.38 30.59
N PRO A 101 -12.99 -5.27 31.55
CA PRO A 101 -13.96 -6.25 32.02
C PRO A 101 -15.23 -5.57 32.57
N LYS A 102 -16.39 -6.01 32.09
CA LYS A 102 -17.69 -5.56 32.62
C LYS A 102 -18.66 -6.73 32.63
N GLY A 103 -19.04 -7.21 33.81
CA GLY A 103 -19.85 -8.40 33.95
C GLY A 103 -19.17 -9.64 33.34
N ASN A 104 -19.87 -10.36 32.50
CA ASN A 104 -19.35 -11.58 31.85
C ASN A 104 -18.52 -11.30 30.58
N ILE A 105 -18.29 -10.03 30.21
CA ILE A 105 -17.52 -9.65 29.02
C ILE A 105 -16.16 -9.13 29.45
N ASN A 106 -15.11 -9.87 29.12
CA ASN A 106 -13.72 -9.47 29.41
C ASN A 106 -13.15 -8.51 28.38
N ASN A 107 -13.48 -8.71 27.08
CA ASN A 107 -13.15 -7.83 26.00
C ASN A 107 -14.15 -7.96 24.86
N PHE A 108 -14.27 -6.91 24.06
CA PHE A 108 -15.11 -6.92 22.86
C PHE A 108 -14.43 -6.10 21.76
N SER A 109 -14.38 -6.64 20.56
CA SER A 109 -13.80 -5.95 19.41
C SER A 109 -14.61 -6.22 18.15
N VAL A 110 -14.85 -5.16 17.40
CA VAL A 110 -15.47 -5.21 16.06
C VAL A 110 -14.51 -4.60 15.06
N TYR A 111 -14.37 -5.24 13.91
CA TYR A 111 -13.54 -4.79 12.80
C TYR A 111 -14.38 -4.72 11.54
N VAL A 112 -14.25 -3.61 10.81
CA VAL A 112 -14.88 -3.41 9.51
C VAL A 112 -13.82 -2.93 8.53
N ASN A 113 -13.69 -3.63 7.40
CA ASN A 113 -12.81 -3.25 6.31
C ASN A 113 -13.63 -3.03 5.05
N VAL A 114 -13.40 -1.90 4.38
CA VAL A 114 -14.05 -1.58 3.10
C VAL A 114 -12.95 -1.19 2.12
N ASN A 115 -12.77 -2.02 1.10
CA ASN A 115 -11.71 -1.84 0.12
C ASN A 115 -12.32 -1.59 -1.25
N TYR A 116 -11.74 -0.64 -1.97
CA TYR A 116 -12.05 -0.35 -3.35
C TYR A 116 -10.78 -0.44 -4.17
N LYS A 117 -10.80 -1.20 -5.26
CA LYS A 117 -9.67 -1.32 -6.19
C LYS A 117 -10.15 -1.27 -7.63
N ARG A 118 -9.48 -0.49 -8.45
CA ARG A 118 -9.82 -0.31 -9.85
C ARG A 118 -8.58 -0.36 -10.73
N ARG A 119 -8.67 -1.05 -11.85
CA ARG A 119 -7.64 -1.04 -12.89
C ARG A 119 -7.76 0.25 -13.69
N ILE A 120 -6.61 0.82 -14.13
CA ILE A 120 -6.59 2.10 -14.80
C ILE A 120 -6.76 1.92 -16.32
N ILE A 121 -6.07 0.95 -16.91
CA ILE A 121 -6.09 0.70 -18.36
C ILE A 121 -6.17 -0.81 -18.63
N PRO A 122 -7.20 -1.34 -19.31
CA PRO A 122 -8.51 -0.71 -19.51
C PRO A 122 -9.18 -0.45 -18.17
N ASP A 123 -10.07 0.54 -18.13
CA ASP A 123 -10.77 0.94 -16.91
C ASP A 123 -11.78 -0.15 -16.50
N ILE A 124 -11.38 -1.02 -15.59
CA ILE A 124 -12.16 -2.17 -15.13
C ILE A 124 -12.18 -2.19 -13.62
N PHE A 125 -13.37 -2.34 -13.06
CA PHE A 125 -13.57 -2.55 -11.63
C PHE A 125 -13.10 -3.94 -11.21
N TYR A 126 -12.19 -4.02 -10.24
CA TYR A 126 -11.85 -5.28 -9.60
C TYR A 126 -12.92 -5.66 -8.58
N ARG A 127 -13.71 -6.65 -8.89
CA ARG A 127 -14.60 -7.24 -7.90
C ARG A 127 -13.76 -7.90 -6.81
N TYR A 128 -13.86 -7.41 -5.59
CA TYR A 128 -13.28 -8.09 -4.43
C TYR A 128 -14.08 -9.37 -4.18
N VAL A 129 -13.42 -10.51 -4.24
CA VAL A 129 -13.95 -11.78 -3.77
C VAL A 129 -13.31 -11.99 -2.41
N PRO A 130 -14.06 -11.93 -1.29
CA PRO A 130 -13.51 -12.30 0.02
C PRO A 130 -13.20 -13.78 0.00
N GLU A 131 -12.00 -14.15 0.46
CA GLU A 131 -11.64 -15.53 0.80
C GLU A 131 -12.30 -15.93 2.10
#